data_491a6b0daa7bcf8adced45264ddccc19
#
_entry.id   491a6b0daa7bcf8adced45264ddccc19
#
_cell.length_a   1.000
_cell.length_b   1.000
_cell.length_c   1.000
_cell.angle_alpha   90.00
_cell.angle_beta   90.00
_cell.angle_gamma   90.00
#
_symmetry.space_group_name_H-M   'P 1'
#
loop_
_entity.id
_entity.type
_entity.pdbx_description
1 polymer ?
#
loop_
_entity_poly.entity_id
_entity_poly.type
_entity_poly.pdbx_seq_one_letter_code
_entity_poly.pdbx_strand_id
1 'polypeptide(L)'
;MSESLIVYKANDHLEASSCLSNLVINDIDSSKKESYSIGLSGGNTPKIAYSMLSSDIKDLSKIIFWTVDDRWLPKKDDNSNQKLINSFFFNSPAKVLEFEYSSSTSSKDANDYSNKLEENIKDFDAV
;
A
#
# COMPACT_ATOMS: atom_id res chain seq x y z
N MET A 1 17.54 -3.34 22.55
CA MET A 1 16.73 -4.41 21.94
C MET A 1 17.42 -4.90 20.69
N SER A 2 17.56 -6.19 20.55
CA SER A 2 18.01 -6.77 19.28
C SER A 2 16.84 -6.84 18.31
N GLU A 3 17.01 -6.27 17.13
CA GLU A 3 16.08 -6.48 16.03
C GLU A 3 16.29 -7.90 15.49
N SER A 4 15.22 -8.64 15.28
CA SER A 4 15.27 -9.98 14.70
C SER A 4 14.74 -9.96 13.27
N LEU A 5 15.51 -10.57 12.37
CA LEU A 5 15.07 -10.79 10.99
C LEU A 5 14.37 -12.15 10.92
N ILE A 6 13.14 -12.15 10.44
CA ILE A 6 12.37 -13.36 10.16
C ILE A 6 12.34 -13.55 8.65
N VAL A 7 12.75 -14.73 8.19
CA VAL A 7 12.78 -15.07 6.77
C VAL A 7 11.75 -16.17 6.49
N TYR A 8 10.84 -15.89 5.57
CA TYR A 8 9.86 -16.85 5.09
C TYR A 8 10.25 -17.31 3.68
N LYS A 9 10.35 -18.61 3.48
CA LYS A 9 10.66 -19.20 2.17
C LYS A 9 9.39 -19.77 1.55
N ALA A 10 9.25 -19.57 0.25
CA ALA A 10 8.14 -20.09 -0.53
C ALA A 10 8.66 -20.82 -1.76
N ASN A 11 7.90 -21.78 -2.27
CA ASN A 11 8.29 -22.60 -3.42
C ASN A 11 8.07 -21.87 -4.75
N ASP A 12 7.12 -20.96 -4.80
CA ASP A 12 6.77 -20.18 -5.99
C ASP A 12 6.19 -18.81 -5.62
N HIS A 13 5.90 -18.04 -6.65
CA HIS A 13 5.37 -16.68 -6.50
C HIS A 13 3.97 -16.66 -5.85
N LEU A 14 3.12 -17.60 -6.16
CA LEU A 14 1.78 -17.71 -5.59
C LEU A 14 1.84 -17.98 -4.08
N GLU A 15 2.67 -18.92 -3.68
CA GLU A 15 2.88 -19.25 -2.26
C GLU A 15 3.48 -18.06 -1.50
N ALA A 16 4.46 -17.36 -2.09
CA ALA A 16 5.04 -16.15 -1.51
C ALA A 16 3.99 -15.05 -1.31
N SER A 17 3.14 -14.83 -2.30
CA SER A 17 2.06 -13.84 -2.23
C SER A 17 1.03 -14.21 -1.16
N SER A 18 0.68 -15.47 -1.04
CA SER A 18 -0.22 -15.97 -0.01
C SER A 18 0.38 -15.80 1.39
N CYS A 19 1.65 -16.14 1.56
CA CYS A 19 2.37 -15.97 2.81
C CYS A 19 2.40 -14.48 3.24
N LEU A 20 2.75 -13.58 2.33
CA LEU A 20 2.77 -12.14 2.59
C LEU A 20 1.39 -11.64 3.00
N SER A 21 0.36 -12.00 2.25
CA SER A 21 -1.02 -11.57 2.54
C SER A 21 -1.48 -12.05 3.91
N ASN A 22 -1.21 -13.30 4.26
CA ASN A 22 -1.57 -13.85 5.56
C ASN A 22 -0.84 -13.16 6.71
N LEU A 23 0.44 -12.82 6.54
CA LEU A 23 1.20 -12.08 7.54
C LEU A 23 0.59 -10.69 7.80
N VAL A 24 0.26 -9.97 6.73
CA VAL A 24 -0.34 -8.64 6.83
C VAL A 24 -1.73 -8.75 7.48
N ILE A 25 -2.57 -9.68 7.04
CA ILE A 25 -3.92 -9.87 7.58
C ILE A 25 -3.88 -10.24 9.06
N ASN A 26 -2.97 -11.12 9.46
CA ASN A 26 -2.81 -11.50 10.87
C ASN A 26 -2.37 -10.30 11.71
N ASP A 27 -1.50 -9.45 11.18
CA ASP A 27 -1.08 -8.24 11.87
C ASP A 27 -2.23 -7.24 12.02
N ILE A 28 -3.03 -7.06 10.96
CA ILE A 28 -4.25 -6.24 11.01
C ILE A 28 -5.22 -6.76 12.08
N ASP A 29 -5.48 -8.06 12.08
CA ASP A 29 -6.44 -8.69 12.99
C ASP A 29 -5.98 -8.62 14.46
N SER A 30 -4.67 -8.62 14.69
CA SER A 30 -4.07 -8.48 16.01
C SER A 30 -3.96 -7.02 16.48
N SER A 31 -4.06 -6.08 15.55
CA SER A 31 -3.95 -4.65 15.85
C SER A 31 -5.21 -4.13 16.51
N LYS A 32 -5.03 -3.35 17.57
CA LYS A 32 -6.12 -2.65 18.26
C LYS A 32 -6.31 -1.21 17.76
N LYS A 33 -5.58 -0.83 16.72
CA LYS A 33 -5.64 0.53 16.16
C LYS A 33 -6.96 0.74 15.42
N GLU A 34 -7.47 1.96 15.45
CA GLU A 34 -8.65 2.36 14.68
C GLU A 34 -8.35 2.41 13.17
N SER A 35 -7.11 2.71 12.81
CA SER A 35 -6.63 2.71 11.43
C SER A 35 -5.31 1.97 11.31
N TYR A 36 -5.12 1.31 10.17
CA TYR A 36 -3.92 0.54 9.84
C TYR A 36 -3.41 1.00 8.47
N SER A 37 -2.15 1.43 8.38
CA SER A 37 -1.60 1.98 7.15
C SER A 37 -0.71 0.97 6.43
N ILE A 38 -0.89 0.86 5.12
CA ILE A 38 -0.14 -0.05 4.26
C ILE A 38 0.43 0.73 3.08
N GLY A 39 1.76 0.78 2.98
CA GLY A 39 2.46 1.33 1.83
C GLY A 39 2.61 0.30 0.73
N LEU A 40 2.26 0.67 -0.49
CA LEU A 40 2.23 -0.23 -1.64
C LEU A 40 3.18 0.24 -2.74
N SER A 41 3.89 -0.71 -3.33
CA SER A 41 4.77 -0.50 -4.48
C SER A 41 4.05 -0.84 -5.79
N GLY A 42 4.63 -0.39 -6.90
CA GLY A 42 4.16 -0.76 -8.24
C GLY A 42 4.79 -2.06 -8.76
N GLY A 43 4.61 -2.31 -10.05
CA GLY A 43 5.16 -3.45 -10.77
C GLY A 43 4.22 -4.65 -10.81
N ASN A 44 4.69 -5.74 -11.43
CA ASN A 44 3.90 -6.95 -11.60
C ASN A 44 3.97 -7.90 -10.40
N THR A 45 5.08 -7.85 -9.66
CA THR A 45 5.35 -8.78 -8.55
C THR A 45 4.28 -8.76 -7.46
N PRO A 46 3.80 -7.60 -6.98
CA PRO A 46 2.86 -7.58 -5.87
C PRO A 46 1.39 -7.80 -6.25
N LYS A 47 1.04 -7.90 -7.52
CA LYS A 47 -0.36 -7.94 -7.98
C LYS A 47 -1.19 -9.04 -7.35
N ILE A 48 -0.63 -10.25 -7.24
CA ILE A 48 -1.34 -11.39 -6.63
C ILE A 48 -1.61 -11.11 -5.14
N ALA A 49 -0.61 -10.59 -4.43
CA ALA A 49 -0.78 -10.23 -3.02
C ALA A 49 -1.84 -9.12 -2.85
N TYR A 50 -1.86 -8.13 -3.72
CA TYR A 50 -2.87 -7.06 -3.66
C TYR A 50 -4.28 -7.58 -3.90
N SER A 51 -4.44 -8.51 -4.85
CA SER A 51 -5.71 -9.18 -5.09
C SER A 51 -6.18 -9.95 -3.85
N MET A 52 -5.28 -10.66 -3.18
CA MET A 52 -5.59 -11.38 -1.96
C MET A 52 -5.97 -10.43 -0.82
N LEU A 53 -5.22 -9.35 -0.61
CA LEU A 53 -5.54 -8.33 0.41
C LEU A 53 -6.91 -7.71 0.17
N SER A 54 -7.21 -7.38 -1.09
CA SER A 54 -8.50 -6.83 -1.48
C SER A 54 -9.67 -7.76 -1.16
N SER A 55 -9.47 -9.08 -1.29
CA SER A 55 -10.51 -10.08 -1.05
C SER A 55 -10.60 -10.52 0.42
N ASP A 56 -9.48 -10.58 1.12
CA ASP A 56 -9.38 -11.33 2.38
C ASP A 56 -9.32 -10.44 3.63
N ILE A 57 -9.04 -9.15 3.50
CA ILE A 57 -9.15 -8.22 4.63
C ILE A 57 -10.62 -8.07 5.00
N LYS A 58 -10.96 -8.39 6.24
CA LYS A 58 -12.36 -8.41 6.71
C LYS A 58 -12.99 -7.02 6.78
N ASP A 59 -12.23 -6.04 7.25
CA ASP A 59 -12.71 -4.65 7.39
C ASP A 59 -11.74 -3.69 6.72
N LEU A 60 -11.95 -3.46 5.42
CA LEU A 60 -11.16 -2.52 4.63
C LEU A 60 -11.38 -1.06 5.07
N SER A 61 -12.48 -0.75 5.75
CA SER A 61 -12.77 0.63 6.16
C SER A 61 -11.75 1.19 7.16
N LYS A 62 -11.03 0.33 7.86
CA LYS A 62 -9.96 0.74 8.78
C LYS A 62 -8.58 0.86 8.12
N ILE A 63 -8.46 0.51 6.84
CA ILE A 63 -7.19 0.48 6.14
C ILE A 63 -6.97 1.80 5.40
N ILE A 64 -5.73 2.31 5.51
CA ILE A 64 -5.24 3.44 4.74
C ILE A 64 -4.12 2.93 3.84
N PHE A 65 -4.37 2.90 2.53
CA PHE A 65 -3.34 2.58 1.55
C PHE A 65 -2.67 3.85 1.07
N TRP A 66 -1.38 3.77 0.83
CA TRP A 66 -0.59 4.86 0.28
C TRP A 66 0.47 4.32 -0.67
N THR A 67 0.93 5.15 -1.59
CA THR A 67 1.91 4.79 -2.62
C THR A 67 3.31 5.10 -2.10
N VAL A 68 4.18 4.08 -2.05
CA VAL A 68 5.56 4.21 -1.54
C VAL A 68 6.39 5.10 -2.45
N ASP A 69 6.30 4.87 -3.76
CA ASP A 69 6.95 5.68 -4.79
C ASP A 69 6.12 5.70 -6.06
N ASP A 70 6.35 6.69 -6.89
CA ASP A 70 5.72 6.76 -8.21
C ASP A 70 6.63 7.50 -9.18
N ARG A 71 6.31 7.37 -10.46
CA ARG A 71 6.88 8.23 -11.49
C ARG A 71 6.11 9.55 -11.48
N TRP A 72 6.78 10.62 -11.85
CA TRP A 72 6.12 11.91 -11.95
C TRP A 72 5.32 12.00 -13.24
N LEU A 73 4.15 11.39 -13.22
CA LEU A 73 3.22 11.23 -14.34
C LEU A 73 1.79 11.40 -13.85
N PRO A 74 0.86 11.78 -14.74
CA PRO A 74 -0.57 11.74 -14.40
C PRO A 74 -0.98 10.33 -13.95
N LYS A 75 -1.89 10.26 -12.98
CA LYS A 75 -2.33 8.95 -12.43
C LYS A 75 -3.11 8.08 -13.42
N LYS A 76 -3.41 8.60 -14.61
CA LYS A 76 -4.00 7.81 -15.71
C LYS A 76 -2.97 7.16 -16.62
N ASP A 77 -1.70 7.54 -16.48
CA ASP A 77 -0.61 6.97 -17.28
C ASP A 77 -0.40 5.50 -16.90
N ASP A 78 -0.16 4.65 -17.91
CA ASP A 78 0.04 3.22 -17.69
C ASP A 78 1.29 2.90 -16.86
N ASN A 79 2.24 3.84 -16.80
CA ASN A 79 3.44 3.70 -15.98
C ASN A 79 3.29 4.27 -14.56
N SER A 80 2.11 4.78 -14.20
CA SER A 80 1.83 5.26 -12.85
C SER A 80 1.59 4.09 -11.89
N ASN A 81 2.31 4.07 -10.77
CA ASN A 81 2.07 3.13 -9.69
C ASN A 81 0.73 3.43 -9.00
N GLN A 82 0.36 4.71 -8.92
CA GLN A 82 -0.94 5.11 -8.36
C GLN A 82 -2.10 4.50 -9.16
N LYS A 83 -1.99 4.44 -10.49
CA LYS A 83 -2.99 3.78 -11.33
C LYS A 83 -3.15 2.31 -10.97
N LEU A 84 -2.03 1.60 -10.79
CA LEU A 84 -2.05 0.20 -10.39
C LEU A 84 -2.75 0.00 -9.04
N ILE A 85 -2.37 0.78 -8.05
CA ILE A 85 -2.93 0.68 -6.70
C ILE A 85 -4.43 0.99 -6.71
N ASN A 86 -4.85 2.02 -7.44
CA ASN A 86 -6.25 2.37 -7.58
C ASN A 86 -7.07 1.26 -8.22
N SER A 87 -6.47 0.48 -9.15
CA SER A 87 -7.16 -0.64 -9.79
C SER A 87 -7.59 -1.73 -8.81
N PHE A 88 -6.89 -1.86 -7.68
CA PHE A 88 -7.23 -2.83 -6.63
C PHE A 88 -8.09 -2.25 -5.51
N PHE A 89 -7.89 -0.99 -5.13
CA PHE A 89 -8.39 -0.49 -3.85
C PHE A 89 -9.24 0.78 -3.91
N PHE A 90 -9.23 1.52 -5.02
CA PHE A 90 -9.91 2.82 -5.09
C PHE A 90 -11.43 2.71 -4.84
N ASN A 91 -12.07 1.66 -5.34
CA ASN A 91 -13.51 1.43 -5.18
C ASN A 91 -13.85 0.59 -3.94
N SER A 92 -12.88 0.28 -3.10
CA SER A 92 -13.09 -0.43 -1.84
C SER A 92 -13.48 0.54 -0.72
N PRO A 93 -13.93 0.04 0.45
CA PRO A 93 -14.16 0.89 1.62
C PRO A 93 -12.88 1.51 2.22
N ALA A 94 -11.69 1.05 1.82
CA ALA A 94 -10.43 1.57 2.30
C ALA A 94 -10.21 3.01 1.85
N LYS A 95 -9.45 3.76 2.65
CA LYS A 95 -8.95 5.08 2.26
C LYS A 95 -7.67 4.90 1.44
N VAL A 96 -7.61 5.54 0.27
CA VAL A 96 -6.41 5.56 -0.57
C VAL A 96 -5.88 6.99 -0.61
N LEU A 97 -4.66 7.19 -0.10
CA LEU A 97 -3.98 8.49 -0.19
C LEU A 97 -3.24 8.56 -1.51
N GLU A 98 -3.76 9.36 -2.41
CA GLU A 98 -3.24 9.45 -3.77
C GLU A 98 -2.11 10.46 -3.89
N PHE A 99 -1.08 10.09 -4.66
CA PHE A 99 -0.11 11.03 -5.21
C PHE A 99 -0.77 11.81 -6.35
N GLU A 100 -0.68 13.14 -6.30
CA GLU A 100 -1.27 14.03 -7.29
C GLU A 100 -0.20 14.67 -8.18
N TYR A 101 -0.33 14.45 -9.49
CA TYR A 101 0.52 15.10 -10.49
C TYR A 101 -0.07 16.45 -10.89
N SER A 102 0.63 17.54 -10.59
CA SER A 102 0.17 18.90 -10.88
C SER A 102 0.71 19.49 -12.18
N SER A 103 1.66 18.81 -12.85
CA SER A 103 2.43 19.29 -13.99
C SER A 103 3.29 20.54 -13.70
N SER A 104 3.43 20.94 -12.47
CA SER A 104 4.24 22.08 -12.04
C SER A 104 5.71 21.67 -11.83
N THR A 105 6.06 21.14 -10.67
CA THR A 105 7.38 20.58 -10.36
C THR A 105 7.23 19.29 -9.57
N SER A 106 8.15 18.36 -9.79
CA SER A 106 8.16 17.11 -9.03
C SER A 106 8.43 17.34 -7.54
N SER A 107 9.27 18.31 -7.22
CA SER A 107 9.56 18.66 -5.82
C SER A 107 8.33 19.17 -5.07
N LYS A 108 7.52 20.01 -5.73
CA LYS A 108 6.28 20.51 -5.15
C LYS A 108 5.31 19.38 -4.89
N ASP A 109 5.10 18.52 -5.87
CA ASP A 109 4.16 17.41 -5.77
C ASP A 109 4.60 16.38 -4.73
N ALA A 110 5.90 16.11 -4.62
CA ALA A 110 6.45 15.25 -3.58
C ALA A 110 6.23 15.84 -2.18
N ASN A 111 6.42 17.15 -2.03
CA ASN A 111 6.20 17.84 -0.76
C ASN A 111 4.72 17.84 -0.36
N ASP A 112 3.83 18.09 -1.30
CA ASP A 112 2.38 18.04 -1.07
C ASP A 112 1.94 16.63 -0.65
N TYR A 113 2.51 15.60 -1.27
CA TYR A 113 2.24 14.22 -0.91
C TYR A 113 2.77 13.87 0.49
N SER A 114 3.98 14.30 0.80
CA SER A 114 4.56 14.13 2.15
C SER A 114 3.65 14.73 3.22
N ASN A 115 3.16 15.94 3.01
CA ASN A 115 2.22 16.59 3.92
C ASN A 115 0.91 15.80 4.05
N LYS A 116 0.39 15.28 2.94
CA LYS A 116 -0.81 14.43 2.95
C LYS A 116 -0.60 13.18 3.82
N LEU A 117 0.56 12.53 3.72
CA LEU A 117 0.88 11.38 4.55
C LEU A 117 0.96 11.76 6.03
N GLU A 118 1.65 12.85 6.36
CA GLU A 118 1.78 13.31 7.75
C GLU A 118 0.44 13.66 8.38
N GLU A 119 -0.49 14.25 7.62
CA GLU A 119 -1.82 14.63 8.11
C GLU A 119 -2.74 13.43 8.34
N ASN A 120 -2.51 12.31 7.65
CA ASN A 120 -3.44 11.18 7.62
C ASN A 120 -2.89 9.89 8.26
N ILE A 121 -1.59 9.77 8.40
CA ILE A 121 -0.93 8.55 8.89
C ILE A 121 -0.09 8.88 10.11
N LYS A 122 -0.37 8.20 11.21
CA LYS A 122 0.41 8.33 12.43
C LYS A 122 1.63 7.40 12.42
N ASP A 123 1.44 6.16 12.04
CA ASP A 123 2.47 5.13 11.97
C ASP A 123 2.39 4.40 10.63
N PHE A 124 3.54 4.01 10.08
CA PHE A 124 3.60 3.09 8.96
C PHE A 124 3.56 1.66 9.50
N ASP A 125 2.39 1.02 9.41
CA ASP A 125 2.18 -0.30 10.01
C ASP A 125 2.77 -1.41 9.15
N ALA A 126 2.63 -1.32 7.83
CA ALA A 126 3.22 -2.22 6.85
C ALA A 126 3.68 -1.44 5.61
N VAL A 127 4.77 -1.90 5.00
CA VAL A 127 5.30 -1.31 3.76
C VAL A 127 5.80 -2.41 2.84
#